data_2dcff49359f36d8c93641d4482dbc4c2
#
_entry.id   2dcff49359f36d8c93641d4482dbc4c2
#
_cell.length_a   1.000
_cell.length_b   1.000
_cell.length_c   1.000
_cell.angle_alpha   90.00
_cell.angle_beta   90.00
_cell.angle_gamma   90.00
#
_symmetry.space_group_name_H-M   'P 1'
#
loop_
_entity.id
_entity.type
_entity.pdbx_description
1 polymer ?
#
loop_
_entity_poly.entity_id
_entity_poly.type
_entity_poly.pdbx_seq_one_letter_code
_entity_poly.pdbx_strand_id
1 'polypeptide(L)'
;TYDAPVAIREAVPGKVQAIYGQITAIPNVKKVRNLSILNAVLKDSNGDSMQLTFFNMPFLKKVLKPGGYYLFRGLVQQRGIHKIMEQPRMFTWDEYQKKSGRLLPRYALTKGLTNQTVQKSVAQALEYYPPEKEYLPQSVLQKIPMLSHREAINSLHFPEDREELLAARNRIVFEEFFSFLLVLRKNKDLAAKTENHFPMYETADTVRFLEQLPFPLTKAQKKVWGELREDMGSPYAMNRLIQ
;
A
#
# COMPACT_ATOMS: atom_id res chain seq x y z
N THR A 1 1.12 -7.38 9.41
CA THR A 1 0.24 -8.55 9.54
C THR A 1 0.12 -8.98 10.99
N TYR A 2 -1.01 -9.53 11.36
CA TYR A 2 -1.22 -10.23 12.63
C TYR A 2 -1.17 -11.72 12.30
N ASP A 3 0.00 -12.32 12.57
CA ASP A 3 0.21 -13.75 12.28
C ASP A 3 -0.49 -14.60 13.37
N ALA A 4 -0.75 -15.87 13.09
CA ALA A 4 -1.33 -16.77 14.04
C ALA A 4 -0.51 -16.82 15.35
N PRO A 5 -1.13 -16.98 16.53
CA PRO A 5 -0.41 -17.15 17.77
C PRO A 5 0.50 -18.38 17.71
N VAL A 6 1.71 -18.26 18.26
CA VAL A 6 2.69 -19.34 18.28
C VAL A 6 2.87 -19.85 19.72
N ALA A 7 3.34 -21.09 19.88
CA ALA A 7 3.71 -21.63 21.19
C ALA A 7 4.94 -20.91 21.75
N ILE A 8 5.05 -20.81 23.10
CA ILE A 8 6.16 -20.11 23.74
C ILE A 8 7.51 -20.72 23.32
N ARG A 9 7.61 -22.02 23.22
CA ARG A 9 8.84 -22.71 22.77
C ARG A 9 9.26 -22.36 21.35
N GLU A 10 8.30 -22.08 20.46
CA GLU A 10 8.49 -21.75 19.06
C GLU A 10 8.71 -20.25 18.82
N ALA A 11 8.45 -19.44 19.85
CA ALA A 11 8.60 -18.00 19.77
C ALA A 11 10.08 -17.62 19.53
N VAL A 12 10.31 -16.81 18.50
CA VAL A 12 11.66 -16.42 18.03
C VAL A 12 12.04 -15.07 18.65
N PRO A 13 13.14 -14.99 19.42
CA PRO A 13 13.64 -13.73 19.94
C PRO A 13 13.95 -12.72 18.81
N GLY A 14 13.65 -11.45 19.04
CA GLY A 14 13.79 -10.36 18.07
C GLY A 14 12.60 -10.19 17.13
N LYS A 15 11.59 -11.08 17.15
CA LYS A 15 10.37 -10.94 16.36
C LYS A 15 9.18 -10.49 17.20
N VAL A 16 8.28 -9.75 16.58
CA VAL A 16 6.98 -9.38 17.17
C VAL A 16 6.00 -10.49 16.88
N GLN A 17 5.63 -11.24 17.91
CA GLN A 17 4.75 -12.42 17.80
C GLN A 17 3.61 -12.35 18.82
N ALA A 18 2.58 -13.15 18.57
CA ALA A 18 1.45 -13.32 19.46
C ALA A 18 1.55 -14.64 20.19
N ILE A 19 1.30 -14.60 21.49
CA ILE A 19 1.27 -15.78 22.37
C ILE A 19 -0.08 -15.81 23.06
N TYR A 20 -0.73 -16.95 23.04
CA TYR A 20 -1.95 -17.22 23.77
C TYR A 20 -1.65 -18.14 24.95
N GLY A 21 -2.15 -17.78 26.12
CA GLY A 21 -1.89 -18.60 27.30
C GLY A 21 -2.67 -18.12 28.51
N GLN A 22 -2.46 -18.83 29.61
CA GLN A 22 -3.07 -18.61 30.91
C GLN A 22 -2.14 -17.85 31.85
N ILE A 23 -2.66 -16.89 32.59
CA ILE A 23 -1.94 -16.24 33.67
C ILE A 23 -1.93 -17.20 34.89
N THR A 24 -0.74 -17.61 35.34
CA THR A 24 -0.60 -18.64 36.36
C THR A 24 -0.68 -18.13 37.80
N ALA A 25 -0.33 -16.87 38.04
CA ALA A 25 -0.27 -16.28 39.35
C ALA A 25 -0.74 -14.82 39.34
N ILE A 26 -1.09 -14.32 40.57
CA ILE A 26 -1.43 -12.89 40.69
C ILE A 26 -0.24 -12.03 40.25
N PRO A 27 -0.44 -11.08 39.31
CA PRO A 27 0.64 -10.22 38.86
C PRO A 27 1.28 -9.42 39.98
N ASN A 28 2.60 -9.44 40.05
CA ASN A 28 3.36 -8.71 41.07
C ASN A 28 3.61 -7.27 40.57
N VAL A 29 3.33 -6.30 41.42
CA VAL A 29 3.56 -4.88 41.18
C VAL A 29 4.65 -4.36 42.10
N LYS A 30 5.77 -3.89 41.54
CA LYS A 30 6.83 -3.21 42.26
C LYS A 30 6.87 -1.74 41.85
N LYS A 31 7.04 -0.87 42.85
CA LYS A 31 7.30 0.57 42.58
C LYS A 31 8.78 0.83 42.80
N VAL A 32 9.43 1.41 41.76
CA VAL A 32 10.84 1.80 41.82
C VAL A 32 10.89 3.27 41.44
N ARG A 33 11.12 4.15 42.44
CA ARG A 33 11.01 5.60 42.27
C ARG A 33 9.64 5.98 41.67
N ASN A 34 9.61 6.63 40.50
CA ASN A 34 8.39 7.05 39.82
C ASN A 34 7.85 6.02 38.82
N LEU A 35 8.44 4.81 38.77
CA LEU A 35 8.07 3.77 37.80
C LEU A 35 7.32 2.64 38.53
N SER A 36 6.15 2.29 38.03
CA SER A 36 5.41 1.08 38.45
C SER A 36 5.70 -0.04 37.46
N ILE A 37 6.25 -1.14 37.95
CA ILE A 37 6.59 -2.33 37.14
C ILE A 37 5.65 -3.46 37.56
N LEU A 38 4.84 -3.95 36.60
CA LEU A 38 3.99 -5.12 36.80
C LEU A 38 4.60 -6.30 36.05
N ASN A 39 4.82 -7.40 36.77
CA ASN A 39 5.28 -8.66 36.17
C ASN A 39 4.17 -9.71 36.31
N ALA A 40 3.93 -10.41 35.19
CA ALA A 40 3.01 -11.53 35.13
C ALA A 40 3.70 -12.71 34.42
N VAL A 41 3.24 -13.93 34.72
CA VAL A 41 3.73 -15.15 34.08
C VAL A 41 2.60 -15.73 33.24
N LEU A 42 2.85 -15.85 31.93
CA LEU A 42 1.97 -16.49 30.97
C LEU A 42 2.46 -17.93 30.76
N LYS A 43 1.54 -18.88 30.77
CA LYS A 43 1.81 -20.29 30.48
C LYS A 43 0.94 -20.73 29.31
N ASP A 44 1.56 -21.36 28.30
CA ASP A 44 0.81 -21.88 27.14
C ASP A 44 0.26 -23.28 27.41
N SER A 45 -0.45 -23.83 26.42
CA SER A 45 -1.02 -25.19 26.48
C SER A 45 0.02 -26.30 26.58
N ASN A 46 1.27 -26.04 26.17
CA ASN A 46 2.37 -26.98 26.23
C ASN A 46 3.07 -26.99 27.61
N GLY A 47 2.69 -26.07 28.48
CA GLY A 47 3.29 -25.93 29.79
C GLY A 47 4.51 -25.02 29.85
N ASP A 48 4.92 -24.44 28.70
CA ASP A 48 6.00 -23.47 28.64
C ASP A 48 5.57 -22.12 29.22
N SER A 49 6.53 -21.40 29.83
CA SER A 49 6.23 -20.13 30.50
C SER A 49 7.02 -18.96 29.88
N MET A 50 6.38 -17.78 29.89
CA MET A 50 6.96 -16.52 29.44
C MET A 50 6.66 -15.42 30.45
N GLN A 51 7.65 -14.59 30.74
CA GLN A 51 7.47 -13.43 31.62
C GLN A 51 6.97 -12.23 30.80
N LEU A 52 5.91 -11.59 31.29
CA LEU A 52 5.36 -10.34 30.77
C LEU A 52 5.70 -9.20 31.72
N THR A 53 6.22 -8.10 31.19
CA THR A 53 6.55 -6.91 31.99
C THR A 53 5.81 -5.70 31.45
N PHE A 54 5.12 -4.98 32.34
CA PHE A 54 4.40 -3.75 32.00
C PHE A 54 4.88 -2.60 32.87
N PHE A 55 5.12 -1.45 32.25
CA PHE A 55 5.54 -0.24 32.95
C PHE A 55 4.38 0.75 33.03
N ASN A 56 4.19 1.35 34.19
CA ASN A 56 3.15 2.34 34.47
C ASN A 56 1.71 1.87 34.21
N MET A 57 1.47 0.55 34.29
CA MET A 57 0.14 -0.05 34.10
C MET A 57 -0.30 -0.87 35.31
N PRO A 58 -0.34 -0.31 36.54
CA PRO A 58 -0.71 -1.07 37.74
C PRO A 58 -2.15 -1.58 37.73
N PHE A 59 -3.04 -0.96 36.94
CA PHE A 59 -4.43 -1.37 36.78
C PHE A 59 -4.56 -2.76 36.15
N LEU A 60 -3.56 -3.23 35.37
CA LEU A 60 -3.56 -4.57 34.79
C LEU A 60 -3.58 -5.68 35.87
N LYS A 61 -3.16 -5.40 37.11
CA LYS A 61 -3.30 -6.34 38.22
C LYS A 61 -4.75 -6.74 38.49
N LYS A 62 -5.70 -5.82 38.21
CA LYS A 62 -7.14 -6.11 38.38
C LYS A 62 -7.72 -6.83 37.16
N VAL A 63 -7.10 -6.67 35.99
CA VAL A 63 -7.55 -7.24 34.71
C VAL A 63 -7.01 -8.66 34.51
N LEU A 64 -5.71 -8.85 34.77
CA LEU A 64 -5.04 -10.14 34.60
C LEU A 64 -5.30 -11.03 35.79
N LYS A 65 -6.30 -11.88 35.69
CA LYS A 65 -6.69 -12.81 36.75
C LYS A 65 -5.94 -14.14 36.63
N PRO A 66 -5.47 -14.74 37.75
CA PRO A 66 -4.97 -16.11 37.71
C PRO A 66 -6.02 -17.07 37.14
N GLY A 67 -5.60 -17.99 36.30
CA GLY A 67 -6.49 -18.90 35.58
C GLY A 67 -7.14 -18.32 34.35
N GLY A 68 -7.11 -17.00 34.15
CA GLY A 68 -7.62 -16.35 32.92
C GLY A 68 -6.73 -16.56 31.71
N TYR A 69 -7.33 -16.72 30.53
CA TYR A 69 -6.66 -16.86 29.26
C TYR A 69 -6.61 -15.52 28.56
N TYR A 70 -5.45 -15.16 28.02
CA TYR A 70 -5.20 -13.89 27.34
C TYR A 70 -4.28 -14.10 26.14
N LEU A 71 -4.39 -13.22 25.17
CA LEU A 71 -3.49 -13.15 24.03
C LEU A 71 -2.64 -11.89 24.14
N PHE A 72 -1.32 -12.07 24.10
CA PHE A 72 -0.36 -10.98 24.15
C PHE A 72 0.44 -10.93 22.85
N ARG A 73 0.59 -9.75 22.26
CA ARG A 73 1.42 -9.52 21.10
C ARG A 73 2.48 -8.48 21.42
N GLY A 74 3.73 -8.86 21.24
CA GLY A 74 4.87 -8.00 21.54
C GLY A 74 6.18 -8.54 20.98
N LEU A 75 7.23 -7.77 21.15
CA LEU A 75 8.59 -8.19 20.80
C LEU A 75 9.03 -9.29 21.80
N VAL A 76 9.31 -10.46 21.26
CA VAL A 76 9.87 -11.56 22.05
C VAL A 76 11.34 -11.27 22.29
N GLN A 77 11.77 -11.30 23.53
CA GLN A 77 13.17 -11.17 23.93
C GLN A 77 13.58 -12.41 24.70
N GLN A 78 14.88 -12.65 24.81
CA GLN A 78 15.44 -13.74 25.60
C GLN A 78 16.36 -13.18 26.67
N ARG A 79 16.14 -13.60 27.90
CA ARG A 79 17.04 -13.34 29.04
C ARG A 79 17.46 -14.67 29.67
N GLY A 80 18.71 -15.08 29.41
CA GLY A 80 19.18 -16.41 29.78
C GLY A 80 18.35 -17.49 29.08
N ILE A 81 17.75 -18.38 29.88
CA ILE A 81 16.88 -19.45 29.35
C ILE A 81 15.41 -19.04 29.24
N HIS A 82 15.04 -17.86 29.72
CA HIS A 82 13.64 -17.43 29.74
C HIS A 82 13.32 -16.49 28.57
N LYS A 83 12.16 -16.71 27.95
CA LYS A 83 11.58 -15.77 27.00
C LYS A 83 10.74 -14.75 27.74
N ILE A 84 10.83 -13.50 27.31
CA ILE A 84 10.13 -12.37 27.93
C ILE A 84 9.47 -11.49 26.87
N MET A 85 8.42 -10.79 27.25
CA MET A 85 7.87 -9.67 26.50
C MET A 85 7.74 -8.44 27.38
N GLU A 86 8.25 -7.30 26.91
CA GLU A 86 8.10 -6.00 27.55
C GLU A 86 7.03 -5.18 26.83
N GLN A 87 6.10 -4.61 27.60
CA GLN A 87 4.98 -3.80 27.08
C GLN A 87 4.19 -4.50 25.96
N PRO A 88 3.84 -5.81 26.07
CA PRO A 88 3.03 -6.44 25.04
C PRO A 88 1.63 -5.83 25.01
N ARG A 89 1.04 -5.81 23.82
CA ARG A 89 -0.36 -5.45 23.65
C ARG A 89 -1.24 -6.65 23.95
N MET A 90 -2.23 -6.46 24.80
CA MET A 90 -3.22 -7.48 25.13
C MET A 90 -4.40 -7.42 24.16
N PHE A 91 -4.93 -8.56 23.81
CA PHE A 91 -6.12 -8.75 22.98
C PHE A 91 -7.02 -9.81 23.60
N THR A 92 -8.32 -9.72 23.36
CA THR A 92 -9.19 -10.88 23.45
C THR A 92 -8.96 -11.80 22.27
N TRP A 93 -9.33 -13.08 22.36
CA TRP A 93 -9.21 -14.03 21.25
C TRP A 93 -9.97 -13.54 20.01
N ASP A 94 -11.21 -13.09 20.19
CA ASP A 94 -12.07 -12.62 19.08
C ASP A 94 -11.52 -11.37 18.40
N GLU A 95 -10.99 -10.40 19.18
CA GLU A 95 -10.35 -9.21 18.63
C GLU A 95 -9.11 -9.54 17.81
N TYR A 96 -8.37 -10.55 18.23
CA TYR A 96 -7.17 -10.97 17.51
C TYR A 96 -7.52 -11.75 16.26
N GLN A 97 -8.48 -12.67 16.32
CA GLN A 97 -8.96 -13.43 15.18
C GLN A 97 -9.46 -12.52 14.03
N LYS A 98 -10.21 -11.47 14.39
CA LYS A 98 -10.67 -10.48 13.39
C LYS A 98 -9.53 -9.75 12.67
N LYS A 99 -8.32 -9.75 13.21
CA LYS A 99 -7.12 -9.11 12.66
C LYS A 99 -6.10 -10.10 12.11
N SER A 100 -6.17 -11.33 12.55
CA SER A 100 -5.24 -12.39 12.15
C SER A 100 -5.46 -12.79 10.68
N GLY A 101 -4.37 -12.92 9.95
CA GLY A 101 -4.41 -13.25 8.53
C GLY A 101 -4.84 -12.12 7.59
N ARG A 102 -5.32 -10.98 8.12
CA ARG A 102 -5.75 -9.85 7.31
C ARG A 102 -4.63 -8.85 7.06
N LEU A 103 -4.63 -8.28 5.88
CA LEU A 103 -3.80 -7.13 5.55
C LEU A 103 -4.45 -5.89 6.17
N LEU A 104 -3.72 -5.21 7.06
CA LEU A 104 -4.21 -3.99 7.69
C LEU A 104 -3.44 -2.78 7.12
N PRO A 105 -4.15 -1.69 6.77
CA PRO A 105 -3.52 -0.49 6.24
C PRO A 105 -2.63 0.18 7.29
N ARG A 106 -1.53 0.76 6.83
CA ARG A 106 -0.66 1.63 7.63
C ARG A 106 -0.65 3.00 6.97
N TYR A 107 -1.09 3.99 7.71
CA TYR A 107 -1.15 5.38 7.26
C TYR A 107 0.06 6.17 7.75
N ALA A 108 0.43 7.21 7.00
CA ALA A 108 1.35 8.22 7.50
C ALA A 108 0.67 8.96 8.67
N LEU A 109 1.38 9.07 9.79
CA LEU A 109 0.83 9.62 11.03
C LEU A 109 1.55 10.91 11.40
N THR A 110 0.78 11.84 11.96
CA THR A 110 1.29 13.04 12.61
C THR A 110 1.19 12.92 14.13
N LYS A 111 1.85 13.82 14.87
CA LYS A 111 1.84 13.83 16.34
C LYS A 111 0.40 13.88 16.86
N GLY A 112 0.06 12.97 17.76
CA GLY A 112 -1.27 12.86 18.39
C GLY A 112 -2.25 11.93 17.68
N LEU A 113 -1.97 11.44 16.46
CA LEU A 113 -2.80 10.48 15.75
C LEU A 113 -2.25 9.06 15.88
N THR A 114 -3.16 8.11 16.09
CA THR A 114 -2.82 6.68 16.07
C THR A 114 -3.30 6.04 14.77
N ASN A 115 -2.61 5.01 14.29
CA ASN A 115 -3.06 4.27 13.10
C ASN A 115 -4.48 3.71 13.27
N GLN A 116 -4.87 3.32 14.48
CA GLN A 116 -6.20 2.82 14.78
C GLN A 116 -7.27 3.92 14.63
N THR A 117 -6.97 5.15 15.04
CA THR A 117 -7.87 6.30 14.85
C THR A 117 -8.11 6.54 13.38
N VAL A 118 -7.02 6.62 12.59
CA VAL A 118 -7.13 6.84 11.13
C VAL A 118 -7.87 5.70 10.45
N GLN A 119 -7.57 4.44 10.79
CA GLN A 119 -8.30 3.27 10.26
C GLN A 119 -9.81 3.36 10.52
N LYS A 120 -10.23 3.73 11.74
CA LYS A 120 -11.66 3.89 12.08
C LYS A 120 -12.30 5.02 11.26
N SER A 121 -11.63 6.16 11.15
CA SER A 121 -12.14 7.29 10.36
C SER A 121 -12.28 6.94 8.89
N VAL A 122 -11.30 6.23 8.31
CA VAL A 122 -11.37 5.77 6.92
C VAL A 122 -12.50 4.75 6.74
N ALA A 123 -12.65 3.79 7.65
CA ALA A 123 -13.75 2.81 7.58
C ALA A 123 -15.12 3.50 7.60
N GLN A 124 -15.32 4.47 8.50
CA GLN A 124 -16.54 5.26 8.54
C GLN A 124 -16.75 6.09 7.26
N ALA A 125 -15.71 6.73 6.75
CA ALA A 125 -15.80 7.50 5.52
C ALA A 125 -16.22 6.62 4.33
N LEU A 126 -15.68 5.42 4.21
CA LEU A 126 -16.04 4.47 3.14
C LEU A 126 -17.47 3.93 3.30
N GLU A 127 -17.95 3.77 4.53
CA GLU A 127 -19.32 3.36 4.81
C GLU A 127 -20.33 4.44 4.38
N TYR A 128 -20.04 5.72 4.66
CA TYR A 128 -20.91 6.86 4.33
C TYR A 128 -20.63 7.44 2.94
N TYR A 129 -19.64 6.95 2.24
CA TYR A 129 -19.28 7.44 0.91
C TYR A 129 -20.40 7.10 -0.08
N PRO A 130 -20.99 8.09 -0.74
CA PRO A 130 -22.05 7.83 -1.70
C PRO A 130 -21.52 6.97 -2.85
N PRO A 131 -22.34 6.04 -3.38
CA PRO A 131 -21.93 5.23 -4.51
C PRO A 131 -21.59 6.14 -5.70
N GLU A 132 -20.32 6.21 -6.05
CA GLU A 132 -19.91 6.86 -7.28
C GLU A 132 -20.35 6.05 -8.49
N LYS A 133 -20.78 6.77 -9.52
CA LYS A 133 -21.01 6.15 -10.81
C LYS A 133 -19.65 5.72 -11.39
N GLU A 134 -19.63 4.50 -11.90
CA GLU A 134 -18.48 4.04 -12.69
C GLU A 134 -18.27 5.00 -13.86
N TYR A 135 -17.06 5.58 -13.98
CA TYR A 135 -16.75 6.56 -15.02
C TYR A 135 -16.02 5.97 -16.21
N LEU A 136 -15.51 4.76 -16.09
CA LEU A 136 -14.94 4.07 -17.24
C LEU A 136 -16.05 3.62 -18.20
N PRO A 137 -15.85 3.81 -19.51
CA PRO A 137 -16.82 3.36 -20.50
C PRO A 137 -17.06 1.85 -20.40
N GLN A 138 -18.33 1.44 -20.56
CA GLN A 138 -18.72 0.03 -20.53
C GLN A 138 -17.92 -0.82 -21.52
N SER A 139 -17.59 -0.26 -22.68
CA SER A 139 -16.76 -0.91 -23.71
C SER A 139 -15.33 -1.24 -23.24
N VAL A 140 -14.80 -0.49 -22.28
CA VAL A 140 -13.50 -0.75 -21.66
C VAL A 140 -13.63 -1.89 -20.65
N LEU A 141 -14.63 -1.81 -19.77
CA LEU A 141 -14.88 -2.81 -18.73
C LEU A 141 -15.20 -4.20 -19.30
N GLN A 142 -15.88 -4.26 -20.44
CA GLN A 142 -16.16 -5.53 -21.14
C GLN A 142 -14.90 -6.18 -21.72
N LYS A 143 -13.94 -5.38 -22.18
CA LYS A 143 -12.68 -5.89 -22.74
C LYS A 143 -11.64 -6.24 -21.69
N ILE A 144 -11.65 -5.53 -20.57
CA ILE A 144 -10.68 -5.67 -19.49
C ILE A 144 -11.48 -5.81 -18.18
N PRO A 145 -11.83 -7.04 -17.79
CA PRO A 145 -12.55 -7.28 -16.55
C PRO A 145 -11.71 -6.81 -15.35
N MET A 146 -12.29 -5.97 -14.51
CA MET A 146 -11.63 -5.43 -13.32
C MET A 146 -12.68 -5.04 -12.27
N LEU A 147 -12.24 -4.83 -11.03
CA LEU A 147 -13.08 -4.34 -9.95
C LEU A 147 -13.71 -3.00 -10.34
N SER A 148 -14.90 -2.71 -9.82
CA SER A 148 -15.45 -1.35 -9.87
C SER A 148 -14.56 -0.38 -9.10
N HIS A 149 -14.65 0.92 -9.40
CA HIS A 149 -13.90 1.95 -8.70
C HIS A 149 -14.10 1.88 -7.17
N ARG A 150 -15.35 1.72 -6.74
CA ARG A 150 -15.69 1.61 -5.32
C ARG A 150 -15.11 0.37 -4.65
N GLU A 151 -15.24 -0.80 -5.28
CA GLU A 151 -14.64 -2.03 -4.77
C GLU A 151 -13.13 -1.88 -4.65
N ALA A 152 -12.47 -1.31 -5.68
CA ALA A 152 -11.04 -1.09 -5.65
C ALA A 152 -10.59 -0.18 -4.49
N ILE A 153 -11.31 0.93 -4.24
CA ILE A 153 -10.99 1.81 -3.10
C ILE A 153 -11.16 1.07 -1.78
N ASN A 154 -12.26 0.34 -1.59
CA ASN A 154 -12.50 -0.42 -0.37
C ASN A 154 -11.38 -1.46 -0.15
N SER A 155 -11.06 -2.23 -1.18
CA SER A 155 -10.06 -3.30 -1.11
C SER A 155 -8.61 -2.78 -1.00
N LEU A 156 -8.32 -1.56 -1.43
CA LEU A 156 -7.04 -0.92 -1.13
C LEU A 156 -6.85 -0.63 0.36
N HIS A 157 -7.93 -0.28 1.06
CA HIS A 157 -7.88 0.03 2.48
C HIS A 157 -8.08 -1.21 3.37
N PHE A 158 -8.99 -2.10 3.00
CA PHE A 158 -9.40 -3.25 3.81
C PHE A 158 -9.56 -4.52 2.96
N PRO A 159 -8.47 -4.99 2.32
CA PRO A 159 -8.52 -6.19 1.50
C PRO A 159 -8.73 -7.44 2.37
N GLU A 160 -9.45 -8.40 1.87
CA GLU A 160 -9.59 -9.71 2.52
C GLU A 160 -8.28 -10.49 2.42
N ASP A 161 -7.65 -10.47 1.22
CA ASP A 161 -6.41 -11.16 0.94
C ASP A 161 -5.44 -10.35 0.05
N ARG A 162 -4.35 -10.98 -0.36
CA ARG A 162 -3.32 -10.36 -1.21
C ARG A 162 -3.77 -10.23 -2.67
N GLU A 163 -4.58 -11.15 -3.15
CA GLU A 163 -5.04 -11.17 -4.54
C GLU A 163 -6.01 -10.01 -4.76
N GLU A 164 -6.95 -9.84 -3.85
CA GLU A 164 -7.87 -8.70 -3.86
C GLU A 164 -7.13 -7.35 -3.79
N LEU A 165 -6.11 -7.25 -2.92
CA LEU A 165 -5.28 -6.04 -2.87
C LEU A 165 -4.58 -5.75 -4.20
N LEU A 166 -4.06 -6.78 -4.88
CA LEU A 166 -3.41 -6.62 -6.18
C LEU A 166 -4.42 -6.23 -7.27
N ALA A 167 -5.60 -6.84 -7.28
CA ALA A 167 -6.68 -6.48 -8.22
C ALA A 167 -7.11 -5.01 -8.03
N ALA A 168 -7.30 -4.59 -6.78
CA ALA A 168 -7.63 -3.20 -6.44
C ALA A 168 -6.55 -2.22 -6.89
N ARG A 169 -5.28 -2.54 -6.63
CA ARG A 169 -4.15 -1.71 -7.07
C ARG A 169 -4.10 -1.61 -8.60
N ASN A 170 -4.25 -2.72 -9.30
CA ASN A 170 -4.25 -2.74 -10.76
C ASN A 170 -5.37 -1.85 -11.33
N ARG A 171 -6.54 -1.87 -10.71
CA ARG A 171 -7.65 -1.00 -11.10
C ARG A 171 -7.28 0.49 -10.98
N ILE A 172 -6.75 0.94 -9.85
CA ILE A 172 -6.40 2.35 -9.65
C ILE A 172 -5.26 2.77 -10.57
N VAL A 173 -4.23 1.94 -10.75
CA VAL A 173 -3.14 2.21 -11.70
C VAL A 173 -3.69 2.34 -13.13
N PHE A 174 -4.62 1.45 -13.52
CA PHE A 174 -5.27 1.56 -14.83
C PHE A 174 -5.99 2.90 -15.00
N GLU A 175 -6.76 3.33 -14.01
CA GLU A 175 -7.48 4.60 -14.04
C GLU A 175 -6.55 5.82 -14.18
N GLU A 176 -5.45 5.83 -13.42
CA GLU A 176 -4.46 6.89 -13.50
C GLU A 176 -3.84 6.97 -14.90
N PHE A 177 -3.39 5.84 -15.45
CA PHE A 177 -2.83 5.80 -16.80
C PHE A 177 -3.85 6.11 -17.87
N PHE A 178 -5.07 5.61 -17.76
CA PHE A 178 -6.15 5.90 -18.71
C PHE A 178 -6.45 7.40 -18.76
N SER A 179 -6.62 8.02 -17.61
CA SER A 179 -6.85 9.47 -17.50
C SER A 179 -5.68 10.28 -18.07
N PHE A 180 -4.45 9.88 -17.75
CA PHE A 180 -3.24 10.51 -18.27
C PHE A 180 -3.18 10.42 -19.81
N LEU A 181 -3.42 9.24 -20.37
CA LEU A 181 -3.42 9.05 -21.82
C LEU A 181 -4.55 9.83 -22.51
N LEU A 182 -5.72 9.95 -21.89
CA LEU A 182 -6.81 10.79 -22.42
C LEU A 182 -6.41 12.26 -22.48
N VAL A 183 -5.76 12.78 -21.43
CA VAL A 183 -5.27 14.16 -21.41
C VAL A 183 -4.20 14.38 -22.49
N LEU A 184 -3.24 13.45 -22.62
CA LEU A 184 -2.23 13.51 -23.67
C LEU A 184 -2.86 13.50 -25.06
N ARG A 185 -3.83 12.61 -25.30
CA ARG A 185 -4.53 12.53 -26.58
C ARG A 185 -5.27 13.82 -26.90
N LYS A 186 -6.03 14.35 -25.91
CA LYS A 186 -6.73 15.64 -26.06
C LYS A 186 -5.77 16.77 -26.40
N ASN A 187 -4.63 16.86 -25.71
CA ASN A 187 -3.63 17.89 -25.97
C ASN A 187 -3.01 17.74 -27.35
N LYS A 188 -2.74 16.49 -27.79
CA LYS A 188 -2.27 16.22 -29.14
C LYS A 188 -3.29 16.65 -30.21
N ASP A 189 -4.57 16.32 -30.00
CA ASP A 189 -5.65 16.67 -30.91
C ASP A 189 -5.88 18.20 -30.98
N LEU A 190 -5.66 18.91 -29.85
CA LEU A 190 -5.68 20.37 -29.82
C LEU A 190 -4.47 20.98 -30.55
N ALA A 191 -3.28 20.47 -30.31
CA ALA A 191 -2.06 20.92 -30.97
C ALA A 191 -2.09 20.68 -32.49
N ALA A 192 -2.65 19.54 -32.90
CA ALA A 192 -2.83 19.22 -34.31
C ALA A 192 -3.78 20.19 -35.10
N LYS A 193 -4.56 21.00 -34.36
CA LYS A 193 -5.44 22.03 -34.95
C LYS A 193 -4.81 23.41 -34.98
N THR A 194 -3.59 23.59 -34.49
CA THR A 194 -2.87 24.86 -34.57
C THR A 194 -2.49 25.11 -36.03
N GLU A 195 -2.90 26.24 -36.59
CA GLU A 195 -2.61 26.60 -37.96
C GLU A 195 -1.10 26.82 -38.20
N ASN A 196 -0.62 26.34 -39.31
CA ASN A 196 0.75 26.58 -39.75
C ASN A 196 0.79 27.86 -40.60
N HIS A 197 1.24 28.95 -40.01
CA HIS A 197 1.37 30.23 -40.69
C HIS A 197 2.58 30.32 -41.63
N PHE A 198 3.48 29.36 -41.59
CA PHE A 198 4.72 29.34 -42.37
C PHE A 198 4.96 27.95 -42.95
N PRO A 199 4.10 27.47 -43.87
CA PRO A 199 4.33 26.19 -44.53
C PRO A 199 5.64 26.19 -45.31
N MET A 200 6.45 25.17 -45.14
CA MET A 200 7.73 25.01 -45.79
C MET A 200 7.67 23.83 -46.75
N TYR A 201 8.08 24.07 -47.98
CA TYR A 201 8.11 23.06 -49.04
C TYR A 201 9.54 22.74 -49.44
N GLU A 202 9.75 21.55 -49.97
CA GLU A 202 11.04 21.14 -50.51
C GLU A 202 11.43 22.04 -51.72
N THR A 203 12.68 22.52 -51.69
CA THR A 203 13.25 23.33 -52.77
C THR A 203 14.35 22.56 -53.47
N ALA A 204 14.78 23.06 -54.64
CA ALA A 204 15.92 22.49 -55.36
C ALA A 204 17.19 22.48 -54.52
N ASP A 205 17.35 23.44 -53.59
CA ASP A 205 18.50 23.50 -52.72
C ASP A 205 18.46 22.42 -51.65
N THR A 206 17.28 22.05 -51.17
CA THR A 206 17.11 20.91 -50.23
C THR A 206 17.52 19.60 -50.87
N VAL A 207 17.08 19.38 -52.12
CA VAL A 207 17.45 18.19 -52.89
C VAL A 207 18.96 18.14 -53.13
N ARG A 208 19.55 19.25 -53.56
CA ARG A 208 21.00 19.38 -53.80
C ARG A 208 21.79 19.15 -52.53
N PHE A 209 21.33 19.67 -51.38
CA PHE A 209 21.96 19.42 -50.06
C PHE A 209 21.98 17.93 -49.71
N LEU A 210 20.87 17.23 -49.94
CA LEU A 210 20.79 15.79 -49.65
C LEU A 210 21.72 14.96 -50.55
N GLU A 211 21.87 15.38 -51.83
CA GLU A 211 22.79 14.74 -52.77
C GLU A 211 24.28 14.98 -52.46
N GLN A 212 24.59 16.09 -51.81
CA GLN A 212 25.96 16.47 -51.41
C GLN A 212 26.40 15.87 -50.07
N LEU A 213 25.52 15.14 -49.38
CA LEU A 213 25.92 14.47 -48.13
C LEU A 213 27.03 13.44 -48.38
N PRO A 214 28.08 13.37 -47.54
CA PRO A 214 29.20 12.46 -47.73
C PRO A 214 28.84 11.00 -47.44
N PHE A 215 27.58 10.73 -47.13
CA PHE A 215 27.02 9.40 -46.84
C PHE A 215 25.55 9.31 -47.27
N PRO A 216 25.07 8.15 -47.70
CA PRO A 216 23.64 7.96 -47.99
C PRO A 216 22.83 7.88 -46.69
N LEU A 217 21.66 8.51 -46.67
CA LEU A 217 20.73 8.36 -45.55
C LEU A 217 20.28 6.91 -45.39
N THR A 218 20.21 6.43 -44.16
CA THR A 218 19.64 5.13 -43.81
C THR A 218 18.14 5.07 -44.12
N LYS A 219 17.58 3.86 -44.20
CA LYS A 219 16.12 3.68 -44.42
C LYS A 219 15.28 4.43 -43.37
N ALA A 220 15.69 4.38 -42.10
CA ALA A 220 14.99 5.08 -41.02
C ALA A 220 15.06 6.60 -41.19
N GLN A 221 16.24 7.16 -41.54
CA GLN A 221 16.42 8.60 -41.78
C GLN A 221 15.60 9.07 -43.00
N LYS A 222 15.56 8.28 -44.07
CA LYS A 222 14.72 8.60 -45.25
C LYS A 222 13.23 8.61 -44.89
N LYS A 223 12.78 7.66 -44.06
CA LYS A 223 11.40 7.63 -43.60
C LYS A 223 11.08 8.88 -42.78
N VAL A 224 11.90 9.19 -41.77
CA VAL A 224 11.73 10.37 -40.90
C VAL A 224 11.75 11.65 -41.73
N TRP A 225 12.68 11.78 -42.68
CA TRP A 225 12.73 12.93 -43.59
C TRP A 225 11.44 13.10 -44.40
N GLY A 226 10.89 12.01 -44.93
CA GLY A 226 9.61 12.04 -45.64
C GLY A 226 8.47 12.54 -44.78
N GLU A 227 8.36 12.03 -43.56
CA GLU A 227 7.36 12.43 -42.57
C GLU A 227 7.51 13.91 -42.17
N LEU A 228 8.74 14.39 -41.95
CA LEU A 228 9.01 15.79 -41.62
C LEU A 228 8.59 16.73 -42.79
N ARG A 229 8.89 16.35 -44.01
CA ARG A 229 8.54 17.12 -45.21
C ARG A 229 7.03 17.25 -45.37
N GLU A 230 6.29 16.17 -45.14
CA GLU A 230 4.82 16.19 -45.17
C GLU A 230 4.26 17.11 -44.09
N ASP A 231 4.77 17.00 -42.85
CA ASP A 231 4.32 17.83 -41.74
C ASP A 231 4.64 19.31 -41.94
N MET A 232 5.84 19.65 -42.47
CA MET A 232 6.24 21.03 -42.71
C MET A 232 5.37 21.70 -43.78
N GLY A 233 4.94 20.96 -44.80
CA GLY A 233 4.02 21.43 -45.83
C GLY A 233 2.55 21.42 -45.44
N SER A 234 2.21 20.86 -44.28
CA SER A 234 0.85 20.75 -43.78
C SER A 234 0.25 22.13 -43.42
N PRO A 235 -1.07 22.32 -43.52
CA PRO A 235 -1.75 23.51 -43.03
C PRO A 235 -1.74 23.61 -41.49
N TYR A 236 -1.26 22.57 -40.80
CA TYR A 236 -1.17 22.54 -39.34
C TYR A 236 0.28 22.56 -38.86
N ALA A 237 0.52 23.19 -37.72
CA ALA A 237 1.84 23.29 -37.11
C ALA A 237 2.40 21.91 -36.78
N MET A 238 3.64 21.65 -37.20
CA MET A 238 4.35 20.41 -36.92
C MET A 238 4.63 20.30 -35.44
N ASN A 239 4.30 19.13 -34.85
CA ASN A 239 4.64 18.79 -33.45
C ASN A 239 5.06 17.32 -33.42
N ARG A 240 6.33 17.06 -33.67
CA ARG A 240 6.89 15.71 -33.78
C ARG A 240 8.17 15.56 -32.94
N LEU A 241 8.26 14.48 -32.20
CA LEU A 241 9.48 14.04 -31.53
C LEU A 241 10.20 13.01 -32.39
N ILE A 242 11.47 13.27 -32.71
CA ILE A 242 12.35 12.36 -33.43
C ILE A 242 13.24 11.65 -32.41
N GLN A 243 13.24 10.32 -32.44
CA GLN A 243 14.11 9.46 -31.64
C GLN A 243 15.03 8.65 -32.53
#